data_d451832589a3b166be8f019bed9f3f05
#
_entry.id   d451832589a3b166be8f019bed9f3f05
#
_cell.length_a   1.000
_cell.length_b   1.000
_cell.length_c   1.000
_cell.angle_alpha   90.00
_cell.angle_beta   90.00
_cell.angle_gamma   90.00
#
_symmetry.space_group_name_H-M   'P 1'
#
loop_
_entity.id
_entity.type
_entity.pdbx_description
1 polymer ?
#
loop_
_entity_poly.entity_id
_entity_poly.type
_entity_poly.pdbx_seq_one_letter_code
_entity_poly.pdbx_strand_id
1 'polypeptide(L)'
;MMQQTKNRWLIVLAAIGIHISIGSVYAWSVLTKPIMQAMGFSLKEVTWTFSLAILFLGTSAGFLGTYVEKYGPRRSGLISMCFFVSGLLGTAYALTQHSLLLLYLFYGVIGGIGLGTGYITPVSTLVKWFPNNRGLATGLAIMGFGFASLVAGPLMQILIAKYGLIENFVILACIYAVVMTASALYLEPPKQETAAGKGQFKAKMPEHVQYTVKEAMHTWQFYALWWIFFTNITCGIGLLAVASPMAQEVIGMSPIAAASMVGIIGLLNGGGRIVWSTISDYI
;
A
#
# COMPACT_ATOMS: atom_id res chain seq x y z
N MET A 1 -9.66 -35.32 11.94
CA MET A 1 -10.28 -34.22 11.15
C MET A 1 -9.25 -33.70 10.17
N MET A 2 -9.43 -33.95 8.86
CA MET A 2 -8.62 -33.31 7.82
C MET A 2 -8.89 -31.81 7.87
N GLN A 3 -7.93 -31.02 8.35
CA GLN A 3 -8.02 -29.57 8.26
C GLN A 3 -7.92 -29.19 6.77
N GLN A 4 -9.04 -28.70 6.19
CA GLN A 4 -9.07 -28.24 4.81
C GLN A 4 -7.99 -27.16 4.60
N THR A 5 -7.15 -27.35 3.58
CA THR A 5 -6.21 -26.32 3.15
C THR A 5 -7.00 -25.16 2.57
N LYS A 6 -6.75 -23.92 3.04
CA LYS A 6 -7.43 -22.74 2.50
C LYS A 6 -7.16 -22.60 0.99
N ASN A 7 -8.15 -22.08 0.28
CA ASN A 7 -8.01 -21.79 -1.14
C ASN A 7 -7.02 -20.64 -1.35
N ARG A 8 -5.95 -20.88 -2.11
CA ARG A 8 -4.89 -19.88 -2.38
C ARG A 8 -5.42 -18.60 -3.05
N TRP A 9 -6.48 -18.70 -3.87
CA TRP A 9 -7.07 -17.53 -4.53
C TRP A 9 -7.88 -16.65 -3.56
N LEU A 10 -8.49 -17.24 -2.54
CA LEU A 10 -9.11 -16.48 -1.45
C LEU A 10 -8.08 -15.79 -0.57
N ILE A 11 -6.88 -16.37 -0.41
CA ILE A 11 -5.74 -15.68 0.22
C ILE A 11 -5.29 -14.47 -0.64
N VAL A 12 -5.27 -14.61 -1.97
CA VAL A 12 -5.01 -13.48 -2.88
C VAL A 12 -6.06 -12.38 -2.69
N LEU A 13 -7.34 -12.72 -2.67
CA LEU A 13 -8.41 -11.74 -2.44
C LEU A 13 -8.28 -11.03 -1.09
N ALA A 14 -7.95 -11.77 -0.04
CA ALA A 14 -7.70 -11.19 1.28
C ALA A 14 -6.46 -10.27 1.28
N ALA A 15 -5.40 -10.64 0.56
CA ALA A 15 -4.22 -9.80 0.37
C ALA A 15 -4.57 -8.49 -0.36
N ILE A 16 -5.36 -8.59 -1.45
CA ILE A 16 -5.86 -7.44 -2.21
C ILE A 16 -6.74 -6.54 -1.31
N GLY A 17 -7.59 -7.10 -0.44
CA GLY A 17 -8.43 -6.33 0.46
C GLY A 17 -7.61 -5.42 1.40
N ILE A 18 -6.50 -5.89 1.94
CA ILE A 18 -5.58 -5.04 2.70
C ILE A 18 -4.96 -3.97 1.79
N HIS A 19 -4.41 -4.39 0.64
CA HIS A 19 -3.69 -3.48 -0.24
C HIS A 19 -4.59 -2.42 -0.89
N ILE A 20 -5.84 -2.72 -1.21
CA ILE A 20 -6.78 -1.74 -1.76
C ILE A 20 -7.18 -0.70 -0.71
N SER A 21 -7.22 -1.09 0.57
CA SER A 21 -7.49 -0.17 1.67
C SER A 21 -6.31 0.79 1.89
N ILE A 22 -5.11 0.27 2.13
CA ILE A 22 -3.92 1.10 2.38
C ILE A 22 -3.45 1.83 1.13
N GLY A 23 -3.68 1.29 -0.07
CA GLY A 23 -3.33 1.88 -1.35
C GLY A 23 -4.12 3.15 -1.68
N SER A 24 -5.20 3.44 -0.94
CA SER A 24 -5.92 4.72 -1.02
C SER A 24 -5.01 5.94 -0.78
N VAL A 25 -3.85 5.75 -0.16
CA VAL A 25 -2.81 6.78 -0.02
C VAL A 25 -2.33 7.32 -1.38
N TYR A 26 -2.42 6.56 -2.46
CA TYR A 26 -2.10 7.04 -3.81
C TYR A 26 -3.12 8.04 -4.37
N ALA A 27 -4.30 8.13 -3.76
CA ALA A 27 -5.27 9.18 -4.04
C ALA A 27 -5.07 10.44 -3.17
N TRP A 28 -3.99 10.53 -2.37
CA TRP A 28 -3.73 11.67 -1.48
C TRP A 28 -3.86 13.02 -2.17
N SER A 29 -3.37 13.16 -3.41
CA SER A 29 -3.44 14.43 -4.14
C SER A 29 -4.87 14.95 -4.34
N VAL A 30 -5.87 14.07 -4.31
CA VAL A 30 -7.30 14.42 -4.38
C VAL A 30 -7.75 15.17 -3.12
N LEU A 31 -7.14 14.89 -1.97
CA LEU A 31 -7.41 15.51 -0.67
C LEU A 31 -6.66 16.83 -0.47
N THR A 32 -5.59 17.07 -1.23
CA THR A 32 -4.66 18.19 -1.02
C THR A 32 -5.39 19.54 -1.06
N LYS A 33 -6.14 19.85 -2.14
CA LYS A 33 -6.90 21.12 -2.24
C LYS A 33 -7.99 21.27 -1.18
N PRO A 34 -8.85 20.27 -0.93
CA PRO A 34 -9.80 20.33 0.17
C PRO A 34 -9.17 20.62 1.54
N ILE A 35 -8.01 19.99 1.84
CA ILE A 35 -7.30 20.23 3.09
C ILE A 35 -6.72 21.66 3.14
N MET A 36 -6.10 22.13 2.05
CA MET A 36 -5.60 23.51 1.95
C MET A 36 -6.70 24.53 2.20
N GLN A 37 -7.86 24.32 1.60
CA GLN A 37 -9.01 25.22 1.77
C GLN A 37 -9.59 25.19 3.18
N ALA A 38 -9.68 24.01 3.79
CA ALA A 38 -10.22 23.83 5.12
C ALA A 38 -9.29 24.38 6.22
N MET A 39 -7.96 24.24 6.05
CA MET A 39 -6.98 24.56 7.08
C MET A 39 -6.22 25.87 6.82
N GLY A 40 -6.27 26.44 5.62
CA GLY A 40 -5.53 27.66 5.26
C GLY A 40 -4.02 27.43 5.08
N PHE A 41 -3.55 26.20 4.93
CA PHE A 41 -2.14 25.87 4.72
C PHE A 41 -1.75 25.85 3.24
N SER A 42 -0.47 26.07 2.98
CA SER A 42 0.10 26.03 1.63
C SER A 42 0.17 24.59 1.08
N LEU A 43 0.27 24.50 -0.25
CA LEU A 43 0.50 23.21 -0.94
C LEU A 43 1.70 22.46 -0.37
N LYS A 44 2.80 23.17 -0.09
CA LYS A 44 4.02 22.59 0.47
C LYS A 44 3.78 21.94 1.84
N GLU A 45 3.10 22.66 2.74
CA GLU A 45 2.79 22.16 4.09
C GLU A 45 1.90 20.92 4.04
N VAL A 46 0.84 20.94 3.23
CA VAL A 46 -0.06 19.79 3.11
C VAL A 46 0.62 18.60 2.43
N THR A 47 1.48 18.83 1.44
CA THR A 47 2.21 17.75 0.74
C THR A 47 3.23 17.05 1.65
N TRP A 48 3.79 17.74 2.64
CA TRP A 48 4.67 17.12 3.64
C TRP A 48 3.98 15.99 4.42
N THR A 49 2.67 16.05 4.62
CA THR A 49 1.90 14.95 5.23
C THR A 49 2.06 13.65 4.43
N PHE A 50 1.94 13.73 3.11
CA PHE A 50 2.13 12.57 2.24
C PHE A 50 3.59 12.10 2.25
N SER A 51 4.55 13.01 2.23
CA SER A 51 5.98 12.67 2.30
C SER A 51 6.31 11.90 3.58
N LEU A 52 5.77 12.34 4.73
CA LEU A 52 5.90 11.63 6.00
C LEU A 52 5.24 10.25 5.95
N ALA A 53 4.03 10.15 5.38
CA ALA A 53 3.34 8.86 5.25
C ALA A 53 4.17 7.85 4.44
N ILE A 54 4.78 8.28 3.33
CA ILE A 54 5.65 7.43 2.52
C ILE A 54 6.97 7.09 3.23
N LEU A 55 7.56 8.04 3.96
CA LEU A 55 8.76 7.80 4.79
C LEU A 55 8.48 6.71 5.84
N PHE A 56 7.38 6.87 6.60
CA PHE A 56 7.02 5.90 7.63
C PHE A 56 6.49 4.58 7.05
N LEU A 57 5.90 4.58 5.85
CA LEU A 57 5.61 3.37 5.10
C LEU A 57 6.91 2.59 4.80
N GLY A 58 7.90 3.25 4.22
CA GLY A 58 9.15 2.61 3.85
C GLY A 58 9.92 2.07 5.05
N THR A 59 10.08 2.89 6.10
CA THR A 59 10.79 2.51 7.32
C THR A 59 10.08 1.38 8.07
N SER A 60 8.77 1.46 8.26
CA SER A 60 8.02 0.40 8.95
C SER A 60 7.98 -0.90 8.15
N ALA A 61 7.86 -0.87 6.82
CA ALA A 61 7.97 -2.07 5.99
C ALA A 61 9.34 -2.73 6.12
N GLY A 62 10.42 -1.94 6.16
CA GLY A 62 11.79 -2.44 6.32
C GLY A 62 12.05 -3.09 7.67
N PHE A 63 11.64 -2.43 8.77
CA PHE A 63 11.91 -2.92 10.12
C PHE A 63 10.91 -3.98 10.60
N LEU A 64 9.64 -3.90 10.20
CA LEU A 64 8.60 -4.81 10.66
C LEU A 64 8.48 -6.11 9.84
N GLY A 65 9.28 -6.27 8.78
CA GLY A 65 9.30 -7.49 7.99
C GLY A 65 9.60 -8.74 8.84
N THR A 66 10.59 -8.66 9.74
CA THR A 66 10.91 -9.74 10.68
C THR A 66 9.78 -10.02 11.67
N TYR A 67 9.02 -9.01 12.07
CA TYR A 67 7.85 -9.17 12.93
C TYR A 67 6.74 -9.93 12.22
N VAL A 68 6.46 -9.60 10.94
CA VAL A 68 5.47 -10.32 10.11
C VAL A 68 5.85 -11.80 9.98
N GLU A 69 7.13 -12.09 9.77
CA GLU A 69 7.63 -13.47 9.71
C GLU A 69 7.42 -14.24 11.01
N LYS A 70 7.67 -13.59 12.15
CA LYS A 70 7.60 -14.21 13.48
C LYS A 70 6.16 -14.42 13.97
N TYR A 71 5.28 -13.44 13.78
CA TYR A 71 3.93 -13.44 14.37
C TYR A 71 2.82 -13.78 13.38
N GLY A 72 3.15 -13.86 12.10
CA GLY A 72 2.28 -14.27 11.03
C GLY A 72 1.38 -13.16 10.48
N PRO A 73 0.78 -13.39 9.30
CA PRO A 73 0.10 -12.34 8.53
C PRO A 73 -1.21 -11.86 9.18
N ARG A 74 -1.91 -12.71 9.91
CA ARG A 74 -3.17 -12.32 10.58
C ARG A 74 -2.93 -11.22 11.61
N ARG A 75 -1.97 -11.42 12.52
CA ARG A 75 -1.66 -10.42 13.57
C ARG A 75 -1.11 -9.15 12.95
N SER A 76 -0.22 -9.27 12.00
CA SER A 76 0.38 -8.11 11.32
C SER A 76 -0.66 -7.31 10.54
N GLY A 77 -1.60 -7.98 9.86
CA GLY A 77 -2.72 -7.31 9.16
C GLY A 77 -3.65 -6.57 10.12
N LEU A 78 -3.97 -7.14 11.30
CA LEU A 78 -4.78 -6.45 12.32
C LEU A 78 -4.05 -5.25 12.92
N ILE A 79 -2.74 -5.36 13.17
CA ILE A 79 -1.93 -4.23 13.64
C ILE A 79 -1.90 -3.12 12.59
N SER A 80 -1.70 -3.47 11.31
CA SER A 80 -1.78 -2.50 10.21
C SER A 80 -3.14 -1.79 10.19
N MET A 81 -4.23 -2.52 10.32
CA MET A 81 -5.58 -1.97 10.39
C MET A 81 -5.72 -0.99 11.56
N CYS A 82 -5.29 -1.37 12.76
CA CYS A 82 -5.37 -0.49 13.93
C CYS A 82 -4.60 0.83 13.70
N PHE A 83 -3.37 0.77 13.20
CA PHE A 83 -2.57 1.97 12.93
C PHE A 83 -3.17 2.82 11.81
N PHE A 84 -3.58 2.20 10.69
CA PHE A 84 -4.09 2.94 9.55
C PHE A 84 -5.43 3.61 9.86
N VAL A 85 -6.35 2.90 10.48
CA VAL A 85 -7.66 3.43 10.89
C VAL A 85 -7.51 4.52 11.95
N SER A 86 -6.63 4.33 12.94
CA SER A 86 -6.32 5.37 13.93
C SER A 86 -5.70 6.61 13.26
N GLY A 87 -4.85 6.41 12.25
CA GLY A 87 -4.32 7.49 11.43
C GLY A 87 -5.41 8.30 10.73
N LEU A 88 -6.39 7.65 10.11
CA LEU A 88 -7.50 8.31 9.43
C LEU A 88 -8.44 9.04 10.42
N LEU A 89 -8.82 8.40 11.53
CA LEU A 89 -9.64 9.02 12.56
C LEU A 89 -8.93 10.20 13.22
N GLY A 90 -7.63 10.05 13.50
CA GLY A 90 -6.80 11.13 14.01
C GLY A 90 -6.63 12.27 13.00
N THR A 91 -6.65 11.97 11.68
CA THR A 91 -6.67 13.00 10.63
C THR A 91 -7.99 13.79 10.67
N ALA A 92 -9.12 13.11 10.81
CA ALA A 92 -10.40 13.79 11.01
C ALA A 92 -10.34 14.75 12.23
N TYR A 93 -9.79 14.28 13.35
CA TYR A 93 -9.57 15.10 14.53
C TYR A 93 -8.60 16.28 14.28
N ALA A 94 -7.49 16.05 13.58
CA ALA A 94 -6.52 17.11 13.23
C ALA A 94 -7.17 18.23 12.40
N LEU A 95 -8.10 17.88 11.51
CA LEU A 95 -8.87 18.86 10.72
C LEU A 95 -9.80 19.69 11.61
N THR A 96 -10.46 19.12 12.61
CA THR A 96 -11.30 19.88 13.55
C THR A 96 -10.48 20.86 14.41
N GLN A 97 -9.24 20.50 14.71
CA GLN A 97 -8.32 21.33 15.49
C GLN A 97 -7.51 22.33 14.64
N HIS A 98 -7.69 22.34 13.32
CA HIS A 98 -6.90 23.13 12.37
C HIS A 98 -5.37 23.00 12.62
N SER A 99 -4.90 21.80 13.00
CA SER A 99 -3.52 21.57 13.42
C SER A 99 -2.72 20.78 12.40
N LEU A 100 -1.74 21.43 11.78
CA LEU A 100 -0.81 20.79 10.85
C LEU A 100 0.05 19.71 11.53
N LEU A 101 0.46 19.97 12.78
CA LEU A 101 1.26 19.00 13.55
C LEU A 101 0.49 17.70 13.80
N LEU A 102 -0.80 17.80 14.15
CA LEU A 102 -1.65 16.63 14.32
C LEU A 102 -1.88 15.92 13.00
N LEU A 103 -2.03 16.63 11.88
CA LEU A 103 -2.15 16.04 10.56
C LEU A 103 -0.87 15.24 10.21
N TYR A 104 0.31 15.78 10.45
CA TYR A 104 1.59 15.09 10.27
C TYR A 104 1.70 13.84 11.16
N LEU A 105 1.32 13.97 12.43
CA LEU A 105 1.37 12.88 13.39
C LEU A 105 0.42 11.74 13.00
N PHE A 106 -0.86 12.06 12.76
CA PHE A 106 -1.87 11.02 12.55
C PHE A 106 -1.79 10.41 11.16
N TYR A 107 -1.87 11.21 10.10
CA TYR A 107 -1.80 10.66 8.75
C TYR A 107 -0.37 10.24 8.37
N GLY A 108 0.60 11.14 8.64
CA GLY A 108 1.99 10.93 8.24
C GLY A 108 2.66 9.81 9.03
N VAL A 109 2.70 9.91 10.35
CA VAL A 109 3.46 8.96 11.19
C VAL A 109 2.61 7.70 11.47
N ILE A 110 1.49 7.85 12.16
CA ILE A 110 0.67 6.71 12.62
C ILE A 110 0.08 5.97 11.42
N GLY A 111 -0.53 6.70 10.49
CA GLY A 111 -1.02 6.13 9.23
C GLY A 111 0.09 5.48 8.42
N GLY A 112 1.26 6.15 8.30
CA GLY A 112 2.44 5.62 7.61
C GLY A 112 2.95 4.28 8.16
N ILE A 113 2.96 4.11 9.48
CA ILE A 113 3.29 2.82 10.12
C ILE A 113 2.27 1.74 9.73
N GLY A 114 0.98 2.10 9.74
CA GLY A 114 -0.08 1.22 9.27
C GLY A 114 0.08 0.81 7.81
N LEU A 115 0.42 1.78 6.94
CA LEU A 115 0.70 1.56 5.53
C LEU A 115 1.83 0.54 5.31
N GLY A 116 2.97 0.71 5.96
CA GLY A 116 4.13 -0.16 5.74
C GLY A 116 3.94 -1.56 6.32
N THR A 117 3.33 -1.69 7.50
CA THR A 117 2.97 -3.00 8.08
C THR A 117 1.97 -3.72 7.17
N GLY A 118 0.97 -2.99 6.64
CA GLY A 118 -0.02 -3.52 5.70
C GLY A 118 0.56 -3.85 4.33
N TYR A 119 1.60 -3.15 3.89
CA TYR A 119 2.28 -3.42 2.63
C TYR A 119 3.06 -4.73 2.65
N ILE A 120 3.91 -4.93 3.67
CA ILE A 120 4.78 -6.11 3.72
C ILE A 120 4.01 -7.40 4.03
N THR A 121 2.89 -7.33 4.75
CA THR A 121 2.10 -8.50 5.18
C THR A 121 1.56 -9.33 4.01
N PRO A 122 0.81 -8.78 3.03
CA PRO A 122 0.35 -9.53 1.86
C PRO A 122 1.50 -10.01 0.96
N VAL A 123 2.53 -9.17 0.76
CA VAL A 123 3.67 -9.51 -0.10
C VAL A 123 4.39 -10.74 0.42
N SER A 124 4.81 -10.74 1.70
CA SER A 124 5.49 -11.88 2.31
C SER A 124 4.62 -13.14 2.36
N THR A 125 3.31 -12.97 2.48
CA THR A 125 2.36 -14.09 2.52
C THR A 125 2.19 -14.72 1.14
N LEU A 126 1.93 -13.94 0.09
CA LEU A 126 1.66 -14.47 -1.24
C LEU A 126 2.89 -15.13 -1.88
N VAL A 127 4.09 -14.60 -1.66
CA VAL A 127 5.33 -15.23 -2.13
C VAL A 127 5.49 -16.66 -1.56
N LYS A 128 5.01 -16.91 -0.35
CA LYS A 128 5.02 -18.27 0.25
C LYS A 128 3.93 -19.19 -0.32
N TRP A 129 2.79 -18.64 -0.75
CA TRP A 129 1.71 -19.41 -1.37
C TRP A 129 1.97 -19.76 -2.84
N PHE A 130 2.85 -19.02 -3.52
CA PHE A 130 3.20 -19.21 -4.93
C PHE A 130 4.72 -19.34 -5.13
N PRO A 131 5.34 -20.41 -4.59
CA PRO A 131 6.82 -20.55 -4.59
C PRO A 131 7.42 -20.66 -6.00
N ASN A 132 6.63 -21.16 -6.98
CA ASN A 132 7.07 -21.35 -8.36
C ASN A 132 6.81 -20.13 -9.27
N ASN A 133 6.02 -19.14 -8.80
CA ASN A 133 5.64 -17.94 -9.54
C ASN A 133 5.73 -16.73 -8.60
N ARG A 134 6.94 -16.44 -8.11
CA ARG A 134 7.17 -15.38 -7.11
C ARG A 134 6.92 -13.99 -7.67
N GLY A 135 7.24 -13.76 -8.95
CA GLY A 135 6.97 -12.52 -9.63
C GLY A 135 5.46 -12.28 -9.73
N LEU A 136 4.69 -13.24 -10.24
CA LEU A 136 3.23 -13.18 -10.28
C LEU A 136 2.64 -12.93 -8.87
N ALA A 137 3.11 -13.65 -7.86
CA ALA A 137 2.64 -13.48 -6.48
C ALA A 137 2.87 -12.06 -5.96
N THR A 138 4.06 -11.51 -6.22
CA THR A 138 4.39 -10.13 -5.86
C THR A 138 3.53 -9.13 -6.62
N GLY A 139 3.36 -9.34 -7.94
CA GLY A 139 2.50 -8.51 -8.78
C GLY A 139 1.05 -8.48 -8.29
N LEU A 140 0.46 -9.65 -8.01
CA LEU A 140 -0.89 -9.78 -7.46
C LEU A 140 -1.03 -9.12 -6.08
N ALA A 141 -0.02 -9.25 -5.22
CA ALA A 141 -0.02 -8.56 -3.94
C ALA A 141 -0.10 -7.05 -4.13
N ILE A 142 0.81 -6.48 -4.93
CA ILE A 142 1.02 -5.04 -4.98
C ILE A 142 0.04 -4.33 -5.96
N MET A 143 -0.58 -5.06 -6.89
CA MET A 143 -1.55 -4.46 -7.83
C MET A 143 -2.72 -3.77 -7.11
N GLY A 144 -3.19 -4.36 -6.01
CA GLY A 144 -4.27 -3.80 -5.19
C GLY A 144 -3.95 -2.40 -4.68
N PHE A 145 -2.67 -2.14 -4.40
CA PHE A 145 -2.19 -0.83 -3.99
C PHE A 145 -2.28 0.21 -5.13
N GLY A 146 -1.96 -0.18 -6.36
CA GLY A 146 -2.12 0.68 -7.55
C GLY A 146 -3.59 0.92 -7.90
N PHE A 147 -4.42 -0.14 -7.88
CA PHE A 147 -5.84 -0.03 -8.23
C PHE A 147 -6.68 0.70 -7.17
N ALA A 148 -6.17 0.83 -5.95
CA ALA A 148 -6.88 1.51 -4.87
C ALA A 148 -7.26 2.95 -5.25
N SER A 149 -6.38 3.70 -5.90
CA SER A 149 -6.65 5.09 -6.28
C SER A 149 -7.74 5.23 -7.34
N LEU A 150 -7.95 4.20 -8.19
CA LEU A 150 -9.03 4.18 -9.16
C LEU A 150 -10.41 4.23 -8.50
N VAL A 151 -10.53 3.56 -7.35
CA VAL A 151 -11.78 3.53 -6.56
C VAL A 151 -11.79 4.66 -5.54
N ALA A 152 -10.68 4.83 -4.80
CA ALA A 152 -10.62 5.78 -3.69
C ALA A 152 -10.69 7.24 -4.15
N GLY A 153 -10.05 7.61 -5.28
CA GLY A 153 -10.06 8.99 -5.76
C GLY A 153 -11.46 9.55 -6.02
N PRO A 154 -12.25 8.95 -6.92
CA PRO A 154 -13.62 9.37 -7.15
C PRO A 154 -14.52 9.24 -5.91
N LEU A 155 -14.36 8.16 -5.12
CA LEU A 155 -15.11 7.98 -3.88
C LEU A 155 -14.87 9.11 -2.89
N MET A 156 -13.62 9.51 -2.66
CA MET A 156 -13.26 10.64 -1.79
C MET A 156 -13.92 11.94 -2.26
N GLN A 157 -13.91 12.22 -3.57
CA GLN A 157 -14.58 13.44 -4.09
C GLN A 157 -16.09 13.41 -3.85
N ILE A 158 -16.74 12.27 -4.06
CA ILE A 158 -18.18 12.11 -3.79
C ILE A 158 -18.47 12.28 -2.30
N LEU A 159 -17.67 11.67 -1.42
CA LEU A 159 -17.86 11.78 0.02
C LEU A 159 -17.65 13.22 0.50
N ILE A 160 -16.59 13.89 0.02
CA ILE A 160 -16.30 15.28 0.37
C ILE A 160 -17.46 16.20 -0.09
N ALA A 161 -17.92 16.02 -1.31
CA ALA A 161 -19.02 16.85 -1.86
C ALA A 161 -20.34 16.64 -1.11
N LYS A 162 -20.61 15.42 -0.62
CA LYS A 162 -21.89 15.07 -0.01
C LYS A 162 -21.91 15.23 1.50
N TYR A 163 -20.81 14.91 2.17
CA TYR A 163 -20.76 14.83 3.64
C TYR A 163 -19.72 15.77 4.26
N GLY A 164 -18.75 16.24 3.49
CA GLY A 164 -17.65 17.06 4.00
C GLY A 164 -16.33 16.32 4.11
N LEU A 165 -15.26 17.10 4.33
CA LEU A 165 -13.88 16.56 4.38
C LEU A 165 -13.61 15.71 5.62
N ILE A 166 -14.13 16.10 6.78
CA ILE A 166 -13.93 15.39 8.05
C ILE A 166 -14.62 14.04 7.99
N GLU A 167 -15.88 14.04 7.57
CA GLU A 167 -16.71 12.85 7.43
C GLU A 167 -16.16 11.86 6.40
N ASN A 168 -15.52 12.35 5.34
CA ASN A 168 -14.80 11.51 4.39
C ASN A 168 -13.77 10.63 5.09
N PHE A 169 -12.94 11.19 5.99
CA PHE A 169 -11.96 10.40 6.72
C PHE A 169 -12.59 9.40 7.68
N VAL A 170 -13.67 9.78 8.36
CA VAL A 170 -14.39 8.88 9.27
C VAL A 170 -15.05 7.72 8.52
N ILE A 171 -15.72 8.01 7.40
CA ILE A 171 -16.37 6.97 6.58
C ILE A 171 -15.33 6.01 6.01
N LEU A 172 -14.22 6.52 5.46
CA LEU A 172 -13.13 5.69 4.96
C LEU A 172 -12.50 4.84 6.06
N ALA A 173 -12.31 5.41 7.27
CA ALA A 173 -11.80 4.66 8.41
C ALA A 173 -12.71 3.47 8.76
N CYS A 174 -14.03 3.66 8.77
CA CYS A 174 -14.99 2.60 9.03
C CYS A 174 -14.97 1.51 7.93
N ILE A 175 -14.96 1.91 6.65
CA ILE A 175 -14.89 0.98 5.52
C ILE A 175 -13.61 0.15 5.61
N TYR A 176 -12.46 0.80 5.80
CA TYR A 176 -11.17 0.12 5.85
C TYR A 176 -11.00 -0.74 7.12
N ALA A 177 -11.59 -0.33 8.26
CA ALA A 177 -11.63 -1.17 9.45
C ALA A 177 -12.30 -2.52 9.15
N VAL A 178 -13.45 -2.50 8.49
CA VAL A 178 -14.20 -3.72 8.13
C VAL A 178 -13.43 -4.56 7.12
N VAL A 179 -12.99 -3.95 6.00
CA VAL A 179 -12.32 -4.66 4.90
C VAL A 179 -10.99 -5.26 5.37
N MET A 180 -10.16 -4.46 6.06
CA MET A 180 -8.85 -4.93 6.53
C MET A 180 -8.98 -5.99 7.63
N THR A 181 -9.96 -5.87 8.53
CA THR A 181 -10.20 -6.88 9.56
C THR A 181 -10.63 -8.20 8.93
N ALA A 182 -11.62 -8.20 8.04
CA ALA A 182 -12.07 -9.41 7.34
C ALA A 182 -10.92 -10.06 6.56
N SER A 183 -10.15 -9.25 5.86
CA SER A 183 -8.97 -9.70 5.10
C SER A 183 -7.90 -10.29 6.01
N ALA A 184 -7.52 -9.59 7.08
CA ALA A 184 -6.49 -10.04 8.02
C ALA A 184 -6.87 -11.34 8.72
N LEU A 185 -8.13 -11.51 9.12
CA LEU A 185 -8.63 -12.74 9.74
C LEU A 185 -8.56 -13.95 8.80
N TYR A 186 -8.67 -13.72 7.49
CA TYR A 186 -8.57 -14.79 6.51
C TYR A 186 -7.13 -15.15 6.15
N LEU A 187 -6.19 -14.19 6.23
CA LEU A 187 -4.79 -14.44 5.91
C LEU A 187 -4.15 -15.46 6.85
N GLU A 188 -3.45 -16.43 6.28
CA GLU A 188 -2.57 -17.35 7.01
C GLU A 188 -1.39 -17.81 6.13
N PRO A 189 -0.28 -18.24 6.71
CA PRO A 189 0.80 -18.83 5.94
C PRO A 189 0.39 -20.19 5.38
N PRO A 190 0.99 -20.64 4.25
CA PRO A 190 0.74 -21.99 3.74
C PRO A 190 1.20 -23.03 4.75
N LYS A 191 0.45 -24.14 4.87
CA LYS A 191 0.91 -25.31 5.66
C LYS A 191 2.11 -25.94 4.96
N GLN A 192 3.04 -26.49 5.73
CA GLN A 192 4.28 -27.09 5.20
C GLN A 192 4.06 -28.13 4.08
N GLU A 193 2.93 -28.86 4.09
CA GLU A 193 2.57 -29.82 3.06
C GLU A 193 2.18 -29.17 1.71
N THR A 194 1.67 -27.95 1.72
CA THR A 194 1.29 -27.22 0.50
C THR A 194 2.49 -26.51 -0.13
N ALA A 195 3.51 -26.19 0.66
CA ALA A 195 4.78 -25.65 0.16
C ALA A 195 5.59 -26.69 -0.62
N ALA A 196 5.36 -28.00 -0.34
CA ALA A 196 5.94 -29.15 -1.05
C ALA A 196 4.97 -29.67 -2.14
N GLY A 197 4.25 -28.79 -2.84
CA GLY A 197 3.34 -29.19 -3.90
C GLY A 197 4.00 -30.14 -4.88
N LYS A 198 3.39 -31.32 -5.08
CA LYS A 198 3.73 -32.37 -6.05
C LYS A 198 3.76 -31.81 -7.48
N GLY A 199 4.79 -31.15 -7.82
CA GLY A 199 5.12 -30.67 -9.14
C GLY A 199 6.62 -30.44 -9.14
N GLN A 200 7.37 -31.53 -9.43
CA GLN A 200 8.79 -31.46 -9.74
C GLN A 200 8.99 -30.66 -11.04
N PHE A 201 8.72 -29.37 -11.04
CA PHE A 201 9.55 -28.46 -11.76
C PHE A 201 10.70 -28.12 -10.82
N LYS A 202 11.76 -28.93 -10.86
CA LYS A 202 13.09 -28.50 -10.52
C LYS A 202 13.37 -27.30 -11.45
N ALA A 203 12.95 -26.10 -11.05
CA ALA A 203 13.71 -24.93 -11.42
C ALA A 203 15.11 -25.26 -10.92
N LYS A 204 16.00 -25.58 -11.84
CA LYS A 204 17.45 -25.60 -11.64
C LYS A 204 17.86 -24.17 -11.32
N MET A 205 17.38 -23.64 -10.22
CA MET A 205 18.12 -22.59 -9.56
C MET A 205 19.31 -23.32 -8.90
N PRO A 206 20.51 -22.95 -9.27
CA PRO A 206 21.67 -23.44 -8.54
C PRO A 206 21.41 -23.17 -7.06
N GLU A 207 21.90 -24.05 -6.19
CA GLU A 207 21.87 -23.90 -4.72
C GLU A 207 22.75 -22.72 -4.26
N HIS A 208 22.67 -21.57 -4.94
CA HIS A 208 23.62 -20.50 -4.91
C HIS A 208 23.20 -19.40 -3.97
N VAL A 209 23.99 -19.36 -2.93
CA VAL A 209 24.29 -18.18 -2.13
C VAL A 209 23.03 -17.41 -1.72
N GLN A 210 22.37 -17.93 -0.69
CA GLN A 210 21.41 -17.09 0.05
C GLN A 210 22.22 -16.10 0.89
N TYR A 211 22.04 -14.81 0.62
CA TYR A 211 22.65 -13.75 1.40
C TYR A 211 21.78 -13.42 2.61
N THR A 212 22.38 -13.31 3.76
CA THR A 212 21.78 -12.57 4.88
C THR A 212 21.74 -11.08 4.54
N VAL A 213 20.88 -10.32 5.23
CA VAL A 213 20.80 -8.85 5.03
C VAL A 213 22.19 -8.21 5.19
N LYS A 214 22.96 -8.63 6.20
CA LYS A 214 24.29 -8.11 6.47
C LYS A 214 25.26 -8.40 5.31
N GLU A 215 25.24 -9.58 4.75
CA GLU A 215 26.08 -9.97 3.60
C GLU A 215 25.65 -9.19 2.34
N ALA A 216 24.35 -9.09 2.07
CA ALA A 216 23.83 -8.32 0.94
C ALA A 216 24.29 -6.85 0.99
N MET A 217 24.27 -6.21 2.16
CA MET A 217 24.73 -4.84 2.35
C MET A 217 26.25 -4.64 2.10
N HIS A 218 27.04 -5.71 2.00
CA HIS A 218 28.45 -5.63 1.62
C HIS A 218 28.69 -5.81 0.11
N THR A 219 27.61 -5.96 -0.68
CA THR A 219 27.70 -6.10 -2.14
C THR A 219 27.36 -4.80 -2.86
N TRP A 220 28.07 -4.48 -3.95
CA TRP A 220 27.74 -3.31 -4.76
C TRP A 220 26.39 -3.44 -5.46
N GLN A 221 25.95 -4.68 -5.76
CA GLN A 221 24.67 -4.99 -6.39
C GLN A 221 23.50 -4.52 -5.53
N PHE A 222 23.58 -4.64 -4.20
CA PHE A 222 22.59 -4.15 -3.26
C PHE A 222 22.37 -2.63 -3.43
N TYR A 223 23.43 -1.85 -3.49
CA TYR A 223 23.36 -0.40 -3.64
C TYR A 223 22.91 0.01 -5.03
N ALA A 224 23.33 -0.71 -6.07
CA ALA A 224 22.89 -0.45 -7.44
C ALA A 224 21.39 -0.69 -7.60
N LEU A 225 20.86 -1.80 -7.09
CA LEU A 225 19.43 -2.10 -7.08
C LEU A 225 18.66 -1.08 -6.25
N TRP A 226 19.17 -0.70 -5.08
CA TRP A 226 18.57 0.33 -4.25
C TRP A 226 18.47 1.66 -4.97
N TRP A 227 19.53 2.08 -5.66
CA TRP A 227 19.57 3.33 -6.41
C TRP A 227 18.59 3.35 -7.58
N ILE A 228 18.54 2.28 -8.38
CA ILE A 228 17.57 2.13 -9.46
C ILE A 228 16.14 2.21 -8.93
N PHE A 229 15.87 1.51 -7.84
CA PHE A 229 14.55 1.51 -7.21
C PHE A 229 14.20 2.89 -6.63
N PHE A 230 15.14 3.53 -5.95
CA PHE A 230 14.97 4.86 -5.38
C PHE A 230 14.61 5.90 -6.46
N THR A 231 15.38 6.00 -7.53
CA THR A 231 15.14 6.98 -8.60
C THR A 231 13.81 6.72 -9.31
N ASN A 232 13.50 5.47 -9.62
CA ASN A 232 12.25 5.09 -10.30
C ASN A 232 11.02 5.44 -9.44
N ILE A 233 11.05 5.07 -8.16
CA ILE A 233 9.92 5.33 -7.23
C ILE A 233 9.78 6.82 -6.94
N THR A 234 10.88 7.55 -6.77
CA THR A 234 10.84 8.99 -6.46
C THR A 234 10.10 9.78 -7.54
N CYS A 235 10.35 9.48 -8.83
CA CYS A 235 9.65 10.12 -9.93
C CYS A 235 8.13 9.83 -9.90
N GLY A 236 7.74 8.58 -9.70
CA GLY A 236 6.33 8.17 -9.67
C GLY A 236 5.58 8.73 -8.47
N ILE A 237 6.16 8.64 -7.27
CA ILE A 237 5.54 9.13 -6.03
C ILE A 237 5.47 10.66 -5.99
N GLY A 238 6.51 11.36 -6.51
CA GLY A 238 6.50 12.80 -6.64
C GLY A 238 5.34 13.30 -7.50
N LEU A 239 5.08 12.64 -8.64
CA LEU A 239 3.92 12.96 -9.48
C LEU A 239 2.60 12.69 -8.74
N LEU A 240 2.45 11.54 -8.10
CA LEU A 240 1.23 11.18 -7.38
C LEU A 240 0.91 12.14 -6.23
N ALA A 241 1.92 12.75 -5.61
CA ALA A 241 1.73 13.71 -4.51
C ALA A 241 0.95 14.96 -4.94
N VAL A 242 1.10 15.39 -6.19
CA VAL A 242 0.55 16.66 -6.70
C VAL A 242 -0.31 16.51 -7.96
N ALA A 243 -0.57 15.29 -8.43
CA ALA A 243 -1.24 15.03 -9.71
C ALA A 243 -2.61 15.73 -9.81
N SER A 244 -3.46 15.64 -8.79
CA SER A 244 -4.79 16.24 -8.80
C SER A 244 -4.74 17.78 -8.76
N PRO A 245 -4.00 18.45 -7.86
CA PRO A 245 -3.82 19.91 -7.91
C PRO A 245 -3.28 20.38 -9.26
N MET A 246 -2.25 19.72 -9.79
CA MET A 246 -1.65 20.07 -11.07
C MET A 246 -2.66 19.98 -12.22
N ALA A 247 -3.47 18.94 -12.30
CA ALA A 247 -4.50 18.79 -13.32
C ALA A 247 -5.57 19.88 -13.22
N GLN A 248 -5.93 20.27 -12.00
CA GLN A 248 -6.92 21.34 -11.79
C GLN A 248 -6.36 22.73 -12.11
N GLU A 249 -5.10 23.01 -11.76
CA GLU A 249 -4.52 24.37 -11.89
C GLU A 249 -3.94 24.64 -13.28
N VAL A 250 -3.29 23.63 -13.88
CA VAL A 250 -2.61 23.81 -15.18
C VAL A 250 -3.57 23.55 -16.35
N ILE A 251 -4.43 22.53 -16.23
CA ILE A 251 -5.29 22.07 -17.32
C ILE A 251 -6.75 22.55 -17.13
N GLY A 252 -7.12 23.02 -15.92
CA GLY A 252 -8.48 23.45 -15.61
C GLY A 252 -9.47 22.29 -15.44
N MET A 253 -9.01 21.08 -15.09
CA MET A 253 -9.90 19.95 -14.87
C MET A 253 -10.81 20.17 -13.66
N SER A 254 -12.05 19.66 -13.73
CA SER A 254 -12.91 19.58 -12.55
C SER A 254 -12.32 18.64 -11.50
N PRO A 255 -12.63 18.81 -10.19
CA PRO A 255 -12.11 17.94 -9.13
C PRO A 255 -12.36 16.46 -9.37
N ILE A 256 -13.54 16.10 -9.88
CA ILE A 256 -13.90 14.70 -10.20
C ILE A 256 -13.09 14.17 -11.39
N ALA A 257 -12.87 14.97 -12.43
CA ALA A 257 -12.04 14.56 -13.57
C ALA A 257 -10.58 14.38 -13.17
N ALA A 258 -10.04 15.28 -12.34
CA ALA A 258 -8.69 15.15 -11.79
C ALA A 258 -8.53 13.92 -10.89
N ALA A 259 -9.54 13.59 -10.08
CA ALA A 259 -9.55 12.38 -9.27
C ALA A 259 -9.59 11.11 -10.13
N SER A 260 -10.38 11.12 -11.22
CA SER A 260 -10.43 10.01 -12.18
C SER A 260 -9.10 9.83 -12.92
N MET A 261 -8.42 10.93 -13.28
CA MET A 261 -7.07 10.89 -13.84
C MET A 261 -6.07 10.22 -12.90
N VAL A 262 -6.08 10.59 -11.61
CA VAL A 262 -5.25 9.92 -10.58
C VAL A 262 -5.57 8.43 -10.50
N GLY A 263 -6.85 8.07 -10.62
CA GLY A 263 -7.29 6.67 -10.69
C GLY A 263 -6.71 5.91 -11.89
N ILE A 264 -6.69 6.53 -13.08
CA ILE A 264 -6.10 5.93 -14.30
C ILE A 264 -4.58 5.75 -14.14
N ILE A 265 -3.89 6.73 -13.57
CA ILE A 265 -2.45 6.61 -13.24
C ILE A 265 -2.23 5.39 -12.33
N GLY A 266 -3.06 5.23 -11.31
CA GLY A 266 -3.01 4.08 -10.40
C GLY A 266 -3.31 2.75 -11.10
N LEU A 267 -4.28 2.73 -12.01
CA LEU A 267 -4.61 1.54 -12.82
C LEU A 267 -3.40 1.10 -13.66
N LEU A 268 -2.75 2.03 -14.36
CA LEU A 268 -1.55 1.74 -15.16
C LEU A 268 -0.38 1.31 -14.29
N ASN A 269 -0.20 1.94 -13.13
CA ASN A 269 0.83 1.57 -12.15
C ASN A 269 0.59 0.15 -11.61
N GLY A 270 -0.63 -0.20 -11.22
CA GLY A 270 -0.99 -1.53 -10.75
C GLY A 270 -0.90 -2.59 -11.85
N GLY A 271 -1.38 -2.28 -13.05
CA GLY A 271 -1.29 -3.16 -14.23
C GLY A 271 0.16 -3.45 -14.62
N GLY A 272 1.01 -2.42 -14.64
CA GLY A 272 2.44 -2.58 -14.91
C GLY A 272 3.13 -3.53 -13.91
N ARG A 273 2.75 -3.48 -12.64
CA ARG A 273 3.29 -4.40 -11.61
C ARG A 273 2.95 -5.86 -11.89
N ILE A 274 1.72 -6.16 -12.34
CA ILE A 274 1.35 -7.53 -12.72
C ILE A 274 2.14 -7.98 -13.95
N VAL A 275 2.14 -7.16 -15.00
CA VAL A 275 2.75 -7.52 -16.28
C VAL A 275 4.25 -7.78 -16.11
N TRP A 276 5.00 -6.81 -15.61
CA TRP A 276 6.45 -6.92 -15.50
C TRP A 276 6.91 -7.96 -14.48
N SER A 277 6.22 -8.09 -13.35
CA SER A 277 6.56 -9.11 -12.38
C SER A 277 6.22 -10.52 -12.84
N THR A 278 5.15 -10.68 -13.64
CA THR A 278 4.85 -11.99 -14.26
C THR A 278 5.88 -12.33 -15.33
N ILE A 279 6.26 -11.38 -16.18
CA ILE A 279 7.30 -11.60 -17.19
C ILE A 279 8.63 -12.02 -16.53
N SER A 280 8.98 -11.47 -15.38
CA SER A 280 10.20 -11.82 -14.65
C SER A 280 10.25 -13.26 -14.14
N ASP A 281 9.12 -13.99 -14.09
CA ASP A 281 9.09 -15.41 -13.76
C ASP A 281 9.54 -16.31 -14.94
N TYR A 282 9.62 -15.74 -16.17
CA TYR A 282 9.95 -16.46 -17.42
C TYR A 282 11.32 -16.09 -17.99
N ILE A 283 11.95 -15.01 -17.53
CA ILE A 283 13.28 -14.55 -17.92
C ILE A 283 14.31 -15.01 -16.89
#